data_f51e33286a17d11e8263a893337e35fb
#
_entry.id   f51e33286a17d11e8263a893337e35fb
#
_cell.length_a   1.000
_cell.length_b   1.000
_cell.length_c   1.000
_cell.angle_alpha   90.00
_cell.angle_beta   90.00
_cell.angle_gamma   90.00
#
_symmetry.space_group_name_H-M   'P 1'
#
loop_
_entity.id
_entity.type
_entity.pdbx_description
1 polymer ?
#
loop_
_entity_poly.entity_id
_entity_poly.type
_entity_poly.pdbx_seq_one_letter_code
_entity_poly.pdbx_strand_id
1 'polypeptide(L)'
;MNGRSLPADHGYVLYASISRQCPTLHGVNWLGIELISGMPAARGVIALPQREARLKLRIPAEKYRDVLVLAGKRLDVAGHSLRIGLPVAEQFEPAASLYARVITIKKFTEPEPFLEAVNRKLDQFGIQGRAELPRDERGRYRRRIVTIHGKSVVGFSVAVHELNDKDSLLLQAGGWNLSSPEGGSVKWQNCFSRRAMGCGIFNPISALE
;
A
#
# COMPACT_ATOMS: atom_id res chain seq x y z
N MET A 1 -16.19 -5.81 -6.22
CA MET A 1 -15.93 -4.62 -7.06
C MET A 1 -16.23 -4.98 -8.51
N ASN A 2 -16.70 -4.06 -9.34
CA ASN A 2 -16.96 -4.30 -10.76
C ASN A 2 -16.36 -3.15 -11.60
N GLY A 3 -15.55 -3.48 -12.58
CA GLY A 3 -14.87 -2.57 -13.51
C GLY A 3 -14.07 -3.39 -14.51
N ARG A 4 -13.74 -2.81 -15.67
CA ARG A 4 -13.05 -3.55 -16.75
C ARG A 4 -11.54 -3.34 -16.77
N SER A 5 -11.10 -2.14 -16.48
CA SER A 5 -9.69 -1.74 -16.58
C SER A 5 -9.34 -0.58 -15.66
N LEU A 6 -8.05 -0.35 -15.47
CA LEU A 6 -7.47 0.79 -14.75
C LEU A 6 -6.16 1.23 -15.41
N PRO A 7 -5.71 2.48 -15.20
CA PRO A 7 -4.32 2.83 -15.47
C PRO A 7 -3.39 1.93 -14.66
N ALA A 8 -2.25 1.54 -15.22
CA ALA A 8 -1.26 0.72 -14.50
C ALA A 8 -0.69 1.46 -13.27
N ASP A 9 -0.50 2.78 -13.37
CA ASP A 9 -0.16 3.67 -12.25
C ASP A 9 -1.43 4.38 -11.75
N HIS A 10 -2.27 3.64 -11.01
CA HIS A 10 -3.57 4.16 -10.52
C HIS A 10 -3.57 4.57 -9.05
N GLY A 11 -2.47 4.42 -8.32
CA GLY A 11 -2.46 4.64 -6.87
C GLY A 11 -2.95 6.03 -6.46
N TYR A 12 -2.37 7.09 -7.03
CA TYR A 12 -2.76 8.46 -6.73
C TYR A 12 -4.18 8.79 -7.24
N VAL A 13 -4.52 8.41 -8.48
CA VAL A 13 -5.84 8.73 -9.05
C VAL A 13 -6.97 7.93 -8.39
N LEU A 14 -6.68 6.72 -7.91
CA LEU A 14 -7.61 5.93 -7.10
C LEU A 14 -7.87 6.61 -5.75
N TYR A 15 -6.80 7.01 -5.03
CA TYR A 15 -6.92 7.79 -3.79
C TYR A 15 -7.72 9.09 -4.00
N ALA A 16 -7.42 9.84 -5.06
CA ALA A 16 -8.14 11.07 -5.40
C ALA A 16 -9.64 10.81 -5.66
N SER A 17 -9.96 9.70 -6.33
CA SER A 17 -11.36 9.31 -6.56
C SER A 17 -12.08 8.91 -5.27
N ILE A 18 -11.43 8.15 -4.39
CA ILE A 18 -11.95 7.81 -3.07
C ILE A 18 -12.19 9.08 -2.25
N SER A 19 -11.21 9.98 -2.20
CA SER A 19 -11.32 11.25 -1.45
C SER A 19 -12.45 12.15 -1.94
N ARG A 20 -12.73 12.16 -3.25
CA ARG A 20 -13.88 12.90 -3.80
C ARG A 20 -15.23 12.31 -3.37
N GLN A 21 -15.34 10.98 -3.30
CA GLN A 21 -16.56 10.30 -2.87
C GLN A 21 -16.72 10.29 -1.34
N CYS A 22 -15.64 10.38 -0.62
CA CYS A 22 -15.60 10.34 0.84
C CYS A 22 -14.55 11.34 1.35
N PRO A 23 -14.90 12.65 1.45
CA PRO A 23 -13.96 13.70 1.88
C PRO A 23 -13.33 13.47 3.25
N THR A 24 -14.00 12.75 4.14
CA THR A 24 -13.48 12.39 5.48
C THR A 24 -12.26 11.46 5.43
N LEU A 25 -12.02 10.81 4.29
CA LEU A 25 -10.84 9.97 4.07
C LEU A 25 -9.66 10.75 3.46
N HIS A 26 -9.84 12.03 3.16
CA HIS A 26 -8.78 12.85 2.59
C HIS A 26 -7.77 13.27 3.65
N GLY A 27 -6.49 13.03 3.37
CA GLY A 27 -5.38 13.47 4.25
C GLY A 27 -5.21 12.67 5.53
N VAL A 28 -6.05 11.65 5.78
CA VAL A 28 -5.89 10.81 6.98
C VAL A 28 -4.63 9.94 6.86
N ASN A 29 -3.91 9.80 7.96
CA ASN A 29 -2.64 9.06 7.99
C ASN A 29 -2.79 7.56 8.29
N TRP A 30 -3.95 7.14 8.77
CA TRP A 30 -4.24 5.73 9.10
C TRP A 30 -4.70 4.90 7.89
N LEU A 31 -5.08 5.52 6.78
CA LEU A 31 -5.57 4.81 5.60
C LEU A 31 -4.42 4.26 4.74
N GLY A 32 -4.47 2.98 4.46
CA GLY A 32 -3.69 2.33 3.40
C GLY A 32 -4.60 1.85 2.27
N ILE A 33 -4.22 2.07 1.02
CA ILE A 33 -4.95 1.58 -0.15
C ILE A 33 -4.01 0.68 -0.94
N GLU A 34 -4.37 -0.59 -1.12
CA GLU A 34 -3.60 -1.48 -1.97
C GLU A 34 -3.85 -1.17 -3.45
N LEU A 35 -2.79 -1.29 -4.24
CA LEU A 35 -2.93 -1.24 -5.69
C LEU A 35 -3.73 -2.45 -6.17
N ILE A 36 -4.77 -2.18 -6.96
CA ILE A 36 -5.62 -3.23 -7.50
C ILE A 36 -4.83 -4.05 -8.52
N SER A 37 -4.79 -5.36 -8.31
CA SER A 37 -4.12 -6.27 -9.25
C SER A 37 -4.92 -6.44 -10.53
N GLY A 38 -4.20 -6.57 -11.65
CA GLY A 38 -4.78 -6.80 -12.97
C GLY A 38 -3.70 -7.26 -13.96
N MET A 39 -4.14 -7.75 -15.11
CA MET A 39 -3.24 -8.19 -16.17
C MET A 39 -2.93 -7.03 -17.13
N PRO A 40 -1.71 -6.90 -17.64
CA PRO A 40 -1.40 -5.95 -18.70
C PRO A 40 -2.35 -6.15 -19.90
N ALA A 41 -3.04 -5.09 -20.35
CA ALA A 41 -4.00 -5.17 -21.45
C ALA A 41 -3.60 -4.28 -22.63
N ALA A 42 -3.08 -3.08 -22.34
CA ALA A 42 -2.57 -2.14 -23.32
C ALA A 42 -1.47 -1.30 -22.65
N ARG A 43 -0.79 -0.45 -23.42
CA ARG A 43 0.25 0.43 -22.89
C ARG A 43 -0.32 1.31 -21.77
N GLY A 44 0.20 1.14 -20.55
CA GLY A 44 -0.22 1.92 -19.39
C GLY A 44 -1.60 1.56 -18.81
N VAL A 45 -2.21 0.45 -19.22
CA VAL A 45 -3.53 -0.01 -18.76
C VAL A 45 -3.46 -1.46 -18.31
N ILE A 46 -4.16 -1.78 -17.22
CA ILE A 46 -4.39 -3.14 -16.75
C ILE A 46 -5.87 -3.52 -16.91
N ALA A 47 -6.13 -4.75 -17.35
CA ALA A 47 -7.46 -5.35 -17.32
C ALA A 47 -7.73 -5.95 -15.93
N LEU A 48 -8.92 -5.74 -15.41
CA LEU A 48 -9.32 -6.25 -14.12
C LEU A 48 -10.06 -7.59 -14.27
N PRO A 49 -9.64 -8.65 -13.54
CA PRO A 49 -10.39 -9.89 -13.49
C PRO A 49 -11.73 -9.64 -12.78
N GLN A 50 -12.85 -9.80 -13.52
CA GLN A 50 -14.17 -9.30 -13.07
C GLN A 50 -14.64 -9.87 -11.72
N ARG A 51 -14.29 -11.11 -11.41
CA ARG A 51 -14.72 -11.78 -10.18
C ARG A 51 -13.70 -11.69 -9.05
N GLU A 52 -12.43 -11.44 -9.36
CA GLU A 52 -11.31 -11.50 -8.42
C GLU A 52 -10.77 -10.13 -8.03
N ALA A 53 -11.05 -9.10 -8.83
CA ALA A 53 -10.61 -7.76 -8.53
C ALA A 53 -11.16 -7.28 -7.17
N ARG A 54 -10.26 -6.84 -6.30
CA ARG A 54 -10.56 -6.35 -4.95
C ARG A 54 -9.95 -4.97 -4.75
N LEU A 55 -10.73 -4.07 -4.18
CA LEU A 55 -10.21 -2.87 -3.54
C LEU A 55 -9.95 -3.22 -2.07
N LYS A 56 -8.70 -3.30 -1.68
CA LYS A 56 -8.30 -3.57 -0.30
C LYS A 56 -7.90 -2.27 0.39
N LEU A 57 -8.54 -2.00 1.51
CA LEU A 57 -8.25 -0.87 2.37
C LEU A 57 -7.69 -1.39 3.70
N ARG A 58 -6.56 -0.83 4.14
CA ARG A 58 -5.96 -1.12 5.44
C ARG A 58 -6.27 0.00 6.40
N ILE A 59 -6.97 -0.33 7.44
CA ILE A 59 -7.53 0.63 8.40
C ILE A 59 -7.47 0.06 9.81
N PRO A 60 -7.43 0.92 10.84
CA PRO A 60 -7.71 0.49 12.21
C PRO A 60 -9.14 -0.03 12.35
N ALA A 61 -9.35 -1.02 13.22
CA ALA A 61 -10.67 -1.64 13.40
C ALA A 61 -11.76 -0.62 13.79
N GLU A 62 -11.42 0.36 14.64
CA GLU A 62 -12.31 1.43 15.06
C GLU A 62 -12.72 2.40 13.92
N LYS A 63 -11.96 2.38 12.80
CA LYS A 63 -12.23 3.19 11.60
C LYS A 63 -13.08 2.48 10.54
N TYR A 64 -13.52 1.25 10.84
CA TYR A 64 -14.31 0.47 9.89
C TYR A 64 -15.56 1.20 9.39
N ARG A 65 -16.27 1.89 10.29
CA ARG A 65 -17.47 2.67 9.93
C ARG A 65 -17.18 3.80 8.95
N ASP A 66 -16.01 4.42 9.04
CA ASP A 66 -15.63 5.57 8.20
C ASP A 66 -15.49 5.18 6.71
N VAL A 67 -15.19 3.91 6.43
CA VAL A 67 -15.02 3.41 5.05
C VAL A 67 -16.27 2.74 4.48
N LEU A 68 -17.27 2.41 5.30
CA LEU A 68 -18.53 1.77 4.85
C LEU A 68 -19.30 2.64 3.84
N VAL A 69 -19.15 3.95 3.91
CA VAL A 69 -19.76 4.91 2.98
C VAL A 69 -19.33 4.70 1.52
N LEU A 70 -18.26 3.97 1.27
CA LEU A 70 -17.81 3.60 -0.08
C LEU A 70 -18.63 2.45 -0.68
N ALA A 71 -19.34 1.65 0.13
CA ALA A 71 -20.15 0.54 -0.36
C ALA A 71 -21.20 1.01 -1.37
N GLY A 72 -21.29 0.34 -2.51
CA GLY A 72 -22.20 0.67 -3.60
C GLY A 72 -21.82 1.90 -4.43
N LYS A 73 -20.82 2.69 -4.02
CA LYS A 73 -20.38 3.88 -4.76
C LYS A 73 -19.72 3.52 -6.08
N ARG A 74 -19.80 4.47 -7.02
CA ARG A 74 -19.06 4.43 -8.28
C ARG A 74 -17.89 5.40 -8.20
N LEU A 75 -16.70 4.90 -8.44
CA LEU A 75 -15.48 5.68 -8.53
C LEU A 75 -15.12 5.90 -9.99
N ASP A 76 -14.73 7.12 -10.33
CA ASP A 76 -14.06 7.44 -11.59
C ASP A 76 -12.55 7.52 -11.32
N VAL A 77 -11.81 6.59 -11.88
CA VAL A 77 -10.35 6.51 -11.74
C VAL A 77 -9.72 6.85 -13.08
N ALA A 78 -9.49 8.12 -13.34
CA ALA A 78 -8.96 8.64 -14.61
C ALA A 78 -9.76 8.14 -15.84
N GLY A 79 -11.09 8.29 -15.81
CA GLY A 79 -11.98 7.84 -16.88
C GLY A 79 -12.38 6.36 -16.82
N HIS A 80 -11.81 5.59 -15.89
CA HIS A 80 -12.17 4.18 -15.68
C HIS A 80 -13.18 4.05 -14.54
N SER A 81 -14.37 3.55 -14.85
CA SER A 81 -15.44 3.40 -13.85
C SER A 81 -15.28 2.11 -13.04
N LEU A 82 -15.27 2.26 -11.70
CA LEU A 82 -15.28 1.14 -10.75
C LEU A 82 -16.50 1.23 -9.86
N ARG A 83 -17.27 0.15 -9.73
CA ARG A 83 -18.34 0.05 -8.74
C ARG A 83 -17.85 -0.74 -7.52
N ILE A 84 -17.93 -0.14 -6.36
CA ILE A 84 -17.53 -0.78 -5.09
C ILE A 84 -18.68 -1.70 -4.65
N GLY A 85 -18.34 -2.92 -4.27
CA GLY A 85 -19.30 -3.90 -3.71
C GLY A 85 -19.47 -3.73 -2.20
N LEU A 86 -20.08 -4.73 -1.59
CA LEU A 86 -20.14 -4.82 -0.13
C LEU A 86 -18.74 -5.16 0.42
N PRO A 87 -18.34 -4.54 1.53
CA PRO A 87 -17.07 -4.83 2.17
C PRO A 87 -17.11 -6.17 2.93
N VAL A 88 -15.96 -6.82 2.96
CA VAL A 88 -15.67 -7.94 3.85
C VAL A 88 -14.48 -7.53 4.70
N ALA A 89 -14.56 -7.71 6.01
CA ALA A 89 -13.45 -7.45 6.93
C ALA A 89 -12.56 -8.70 6.99
N GLU A 90 -11.27 -8.49 6.84
CA GLU A 90 -10.23 -9.50 6.99
C GLU A 90 -9.22 -9.01 8.03
N GLN A 91 -8.67 -9.91 8.82
CA GLN A 91 -7.59 -9.61 9.75
C GLN A 91 -6.24 -9.93 9.08
N PHE A 92 -5.19 -9.26 9.54
CA PHE A 92 -3.84 -9.63 9.13
C PHE A 92 -3.44 -10.94 9.80
N GLU A 93 -2.77 -11.78 9.04
CA GLU A 93 -2.13 -12.99 9.55
C GLU A 93 -0.61 -12.80 9.55
N PRO A 94 0.10 -13.30 10.58
CA PRO A 94 1.55 -13.24 10.61
C PRO A 94 2.17 -13.99 9.42
N ALA A 95 3.25 -13.45 8.90
CA ALA A 95 4.05 -14.09 7.85
C ALA A 95 5.54 -13.78 8.07
N ALA A 96 6.40 -14.79 7.94
CA ALA A 96 7.84 -14.65 8.11
C ALA A 96 8.48 -13.74 7.05
N SER A 97 7.80 -13.53 5.92
CA SER A 97 8.31 -12.71 4.82
C SER A 97 7.19 -11.87 4.23
N LEU A 98 7.47 -10.59 4.03
CA LEU A 98 6.55 -9.61 3.48
C LEU A 98 7.17 -8.89 2.28
N TYR A 99 6.32 -8.48 1.34
CA TYR A 99 6.71 -7.76 0.13
C TYR A 99 5.88 -6.50 -0.05
N ALA A 100 6.56 -5.40 -0.35
CA ALA A 100 5.95 -4.17 -0.81
C ALA A 100 6.28 -3.94 -2.28
N ARG A 101 5.23 -3.79 -3.11
CA ARG A 101 5.38 -3.54 -4.55
C ARG A 101 6.15 -2.25 -4.85
N VAL A 102 5.94 -1.22 -4.05
CA VAL A 102 6.65 0.05 -4.14
C VAL A 102 6.74 0.75 -2.79
N ILE A 103 7.96 1.12 -2.43
CA ILE A 103 8.25 2.04 -1.33
C ILE A 103 8.91 3.28 -1.92
N THR A 104 8.56 4.45 -1.41
CA THR A 104 9.19 5.70 -1.78
C THR A 104 9.79 6.36 -0.54
N ILE A 105 11.07 6.75 -0.61
CA ILE A 105 11.74 7.49 0.45
C ILE A 105 12.32 8.76 -0.17
N LYS A 106 11.96 9.92 0.39
CA LYS A 106 12.39 11.21 -0.15
C LYS A 106 13.92 11.31 -0.17
N LYS A 107 14.47 11.75 -1.30
CA LYS A 107 15.92 11.91 -1.59
C LYS A 107 16.70 10.61 -1.86
N PHE A 108 16.10 9.44 -1.69
CA PHE A 108 16.78 8.17 -1.96
C PHE A 108 16.24 7.57 -3.27
N THR A 109 17.03 7.67 -4.33
CA THR A 109 16.67 7.23 -5.70
C THR A 109 17.59 6.13 -6.23
N GLU A 110 18.70 5.87 -5.52
CA GLU A 110 19.69 4.84 -5.84
C GLU A 110 19.52 3.64 -4.90
N PRO A 111 19.77 2.41 -5.37
CA PRO A 111 19.43 1.17 -4.65
C PRO A 111 20.08 1.05 -3.26
N GLU A 112 21.39 1.23 -3.18
CA GLU A 112 22.15 0.99 -1.95
C GLU A 112 21.75 2.01 -0.85
N PRO A 113 21.78 3.35 -1.08
CA PRO A 113 21.32 4.31 -0.10
C PRO A 113 19.83 4.16 0.24
N PHE A 114 19.03 3.66 -0.71
CA PHE A 114 17.61 3.40 -0.47
C PHE A 114 17.44 2.24 0.51
N LEU A 115 18.16 1.13 0.32
CA LEU A 115 18.11 -0.02 1.22
C LEU A 115 18.56 0.34 2.64
N GLU A 116 19.63 1.12 2.78
CA GLU A 116 20.06 1.65 4.07
C GLU A 116 18.97 2.49 4.74
N ALA A 117 18.27 3.34 3.95
CA ALA A 117 17.16 4.13 4.47
C ALA A 117 15.95 3.27 4.86
N VAL A 118 15.71 2.15 4.18
CA VAL A 118 14.70 1.16 4.58
C VAL A 118 15.08 0.55 5.93
N ASN A 119 16.30 0.05 6.08
CA ASN A 119 16.77 -0.56 7.33
C ASN A 119 16.66 0.43 8.50
N ARG A 120 17.16 1.67 8.35
CA ARG A 120 16.99 2.72 9.38
C ARG A 120 15.51 2.95 9.75
N LYS A 121 14.58 2.80 8.79
CA LYS A 121 13.16 2.91 9.07
C LYS A 121 12.64 1.72 9.88
N LEU A 122 13.03 0.51 9.55
CA LEU A 122 12.67 -0.68 10.33
C LEU A 122 13.19 -0.55 11.76
N ASP A 123 14.45 -0.17 11.95
CA ASP A 123 15.06 0.05 13.27
C ASP A 123 14.31 1.13 14.09
N GLN A 124 13.93 2.25 13.46
CA GLN A 124 13.17 3.33 14.12
C GLN A 124 11.81 2.86 14.64
N PHE A 125 11.22 1.84 14.03
CA PHE A 125 9.95 1.25 14.46
C PHE A 125 10.13 -0.03 15.29
N GLY A 126 11.39 -0.38 15.60
CA GLY A 126 11.73 -1.57 16.38
C GLY A 126 11.35 -2.88 15.67
N ILE A 127 11.26 -2.86 14.35
CA ILE A 127 10.94 -4.02 13.52
C ILE A 127 12.24 -4.76 13.21
N GLN A 128 12.32 -6.00 13.68
CA GLN A 128 13.44 -6.90 13.37
C GLN A 128 13.11 -7.69 12.10
N GLY A 129 14.05 -7.70 11.18
CA GLY A 129 13.89 -8.40 9.90
C GLY A 129 15.00 -8.00 8.94
N ARG A 130 15.20 -8.80 7.91
CA ARG A 130 16.22 -8.57 6.87
C ARG A 130 15.55 -8.00 5.62
N ALA A 131 15.76 -6.70 5.36
CA ALA A 131 15.26 -6.06 4.16
C ALA A 131 16.17 -6.36 2.95
N GLU A 132 15.55 -6.51 1.79
CA GLU A 132 16.24 -6.59 0.51
C GLU A 132 15.48 -5.87 -0.60
N LEU A 133 16.19 -5.51 -1.66
CA LEU A 133 15.59 -5.01 -2.91
C LEU A 133 15.56 -6.15 -3.93
N PRO A 134 14.37 -6.70 -4.23
CA PRO A 134 14.25 -7.79 -5.19
C PRO A 134 14.72 -7.37 -6.58
N ARG A 135 15.35 -8.33 -7.29
CA ARG A 135 15.82 -8.16 -8.66
C ARG A 135 14.86 -8.84 -9.64
N ASP A 136 14.84 -8.35 -10.87
CA ASP A 136 14.18 -9.02 -11.98
C ASP A 136 15.03 -10.19 -12.51
N GLU A 137 14.50 -10.96 -13.46
CA GLU A 137 15.18 -12.09 -14.11
C GLU A 137 16.52 -11.70 -14.79
N ARG A 138 16.72 -10.42 -15.05
CA ARG A 138 17.96 -9.86 -15.63
C ARG A 138 18.91 -9.31 -14.58
N GLY A 139 18.66 -9.57 -13.28
CA GLY A 139 19.47 -9.10 -12.16
C GLY A 139 19.34 -7.62 -11.82
N ARG A 140 18.39 -6.88 -12.43
CA ARG A 140 18.21 -5.46 -12.18
C ARG A 140 17.24 -5.24 -11.03
N TYR A 141 17.51 -4.26 -10.19
CA TYR A 141 16.59 -3.87 -9.12
C TYR A 141 15.21 -3.46 -9.67
N ARG A 142 14.15 -3.91 -9.03
CA ARG A 142 12.77 -3.56 -9.39
C ARG A 142 12.46 -2.11 -9.02
N ARG A 143 13.04 -1.19 -9.79
CA ARG A 143 12.76 0.25 -9.70
C ARG A 143 11.36 0.55 -10.23
N ARG A 144 10.63 1.42 -9.52
CA ARG A 144 9.29 1.85 -9.88
C ARG A 144 9.25 3.37 -9.99
N ILE A 145 8.51 3.87 -10.95
CA ILE A 145 8.19 5.29 -11.05
C ILE A 145 6.69 5.41 -10.88
N VAL A 146 6.26 6.19 -9.91
CA VAL A 146 4.84 6.48 -9.63
C VAL A 146 4.58 7.97 -9.79
N THR A 147 3.40 8.31 -10.31
CA THR A 147 3.01 9.71 -10.51
C THR A 147 2.15 10.19 -9.33
N ILE A 148 2.60 11.19 -8.61
CA ILE A 148 1.92 11.76 -7.45
C ILE A 148 1.85 13.27 -7.62
N HIS A 149 0.65 13.85 -7.63
CA HIS A 149 0.44 15.27 -7.94
C HIS A 149 1.14 15.75 -9.22
N GLY A 150 1.11 14.93 -10.29
CA GLY A 150 1.77 15.22 -11.56
C GLY A 150 3.30 15.12 -11.55
N LYS A 151 3.91 14.73 -10.43
CA LYS A 151 5.36 14.57 -10.29
C LYS A 151 5.74 13.10 -10.27
N SER A 152 6.76 12.74 -11.05
CA SER A 152 7.36 11.41 -11.01
C SER A 152 8.16 11.22 -9.72
N VAL A 153 7.87 10.14 -9.02
CA VAL A 153 8.57 9.76 -7.78
C VAL A 153 9.16 8.37 -7.98
N VAL A 154 10.45 8.26 -7.71
CA VAL A 154 11.17 6.98 -7.75
C VAL A 154 10.94 6.22 -6.45
N GLY A 155 10.73 4.93 -6.58
CA GLY A 155 10.69 3.98 -5.48
C GLY A 155 11.23 2.63 -5.92
N PHE A 156 11.31 1.70 -4.96
CA PHE A 156 11.73 0.33 -5.20
C PHE A 156 10.74 -0.65 -4.60
N SER A 157 10.68 -1.84 -5.17
CA SER A 157 10.08 -2.97 -4.48
C SER A 157 10.99 -3.37 -3.31
N VAL A 158 10.41 -3.77 -2.19
CA VAL A 158 11.15 -4.18 -0.99
C VAL A 158 10.54 -5.49 -0.48
N ALA A 159 11.39 -6.45 -0.15
CA ALA A 159 11.02 -7.61 0.65
C ALA A 159 11.65 -7.47 2.04
N VAL A 160 10.97 -7.98 3.06
CA VAL A 160 11.48 -8.10 4.43
C VAL A 160 11.25 -9.52 4.89
N HIS A 161 12.31 -10.17 5.30
CA HIS A 161 12.35 -11.58 5.72
C HIS A 161 12.67 -11.72 7.20
N GLU A 162 12.53 -12.94 7.73
CA GLU A 162 12.89 -13.28 9.11
C GLU A 162 12.08 -12.48 10.14
N LEU A 163 10.85 -12.12 9.79
CA LEU A 163 9.94 -11.41 10.69
C LEU A 163 9.34 -12.37 11.72
N ASN A 164 9.29 -11.95 12.97
CA ASN A 164 8.42 -12.56 13.97
C ASN A 164 6.96 -12.10 13.77
N ASP A 165 6.02 -12.76 14.45
CA ASP A 165 4.58 -12.50 14.29
C ASP A 165 4.21 -11.04 14.59
N LYS A 166 4.76 -10.47 15.68
CA LYS A 166 4.50 -9.09 16.08
C LYS A 166 4.98 -8.11 15.02
N ASP A 167 6.21 -8.26 14.55
CA ASP A 167 6.83 -7.35 13.58
C ASP A 167 6.18 -7.48 12.20
N SER A 168 5.78 -8.71 11.84
CA SER A 168 4.99 -8.96 10.63
C SER A 168 3.66 -8.22 10.66
N LEU A 169 2.87 -8.36 11.72
CA LEU A 169 1.59 -7.67 11.88
C LEU A 169 1.78 -6.15 11.92
N LEU A 170 2.80 -5.67 12.64
CA LEU A 170 3.13 -4.25 12.72
C LEU A 170 3.46 -3.67 11.35
N LEU A 171 4.27 -4.36 10.55
CA LEU A 171 4.67 -3.90 9.22
C LEU A 171 3.50 -3.94 8.22
N GLN A 172 2.65 -4.96 8.28
CA GLN A 172 1.42 -5.05 7.49
C GLN A 172 0.45 -3.91 7.84
N ALA A 173 0.29 -3.62 9.12
CA ALA A 173 -0.50 -2.47 9.59
C ALA A 173 0.11 -1.11 9.20
N GLY A 174 1.39 -1.08 8.82
CA GLY A 174 2.08 0.12 8.35
C GLY A 174 3.04 0.75 9.34
N GLY A 175 3.50 -0.04 10.31
CA GLY A 175 4.41 0.42 11.34
C GLY A 175 3.75 1.38 12.32
N TRP A 176 2.45 1.21 12.60
CA TRP A 176 1.79 2.04 13.60
C TRP A 176 2.31 1.70 14.98
N ASN A 177 2.98 2.65 15.59
CA ASN A 177 3.39 2.48 16.97
C ASN A 177 2.16 2.55 17.89
N LEU A 178 1.70 1.39 18.35
CA LEU A 178 0.63 1.26 19.33
C LEU A 178 1.09 1.62 20.76
N SER A 179 2.33 2.05 20.93
CA SER A 179 2.87 2.43 22.22
C SER A 179 2.56 3.89 22.56
N SER A 180 1.41 4.11 23.14
CA SER A 180 1.27 5.14 24.14
C SER A 180 0.72 4.48 25.40
N PRO A 181 1.56 4.11 26.40
CA PRO A 181 1.08 3.54 27.64
C PRO A 181 0.60 4.63 28.54
N GLU A 182 0.03 5.69 28.27
CA GLU A 182 -0.57 6.65 29.22
C GLU A 182 -1.29 7.78 28.46
N GLY A 183 -2.60 7.64 28.22
CA GLY A 183 -3.56 8.76 28.14
C GLY A 183 -3.33 9.88 27.12
N GLY A 184 -2.34 9.79 26.24
CA GLY A 184 -2.03 10.78 25.23
C GLY A 184 -2.65 10.41 23.87
N SER A 185 -3.05 11.42 23.08
CA SER A 185 -3.56 11.23 21.72
C SER A 185 -2.59 10.39 20.89
N VAL A 186 -3.07 9.27 20.37
CA VAL A 186 -2.28 8.34 19.53
C VAL A 186 -1.80 9.10 18.29
N LYS A 187 -0.50 9.38 18.21
CA LYS A 187 0.12 9.91 17.00
C LYS A 187 0.36 8.75 16.05
N TRP A 188 -0.50 8.65 15.04
CA TRP A 188 -0.31 7.71 13.93
C TRP A 188 0.94 8.06 13.13
N GLN A 189 2.00 7.30 13.27
CA GLN A 189 3.21 7.43 12.45
C GLN A 189 3.35 6.20 11.56
N ASN A 190 3.38 6.42 10.27
CA ASN A 190 3.60 5.34 9.31
C ASN A 190 5.10 5.12 9.10
N CYS A 191 5.54 3.87 9.13
CA CYS A 191 6.91 3.48 8.80
C CYS A 191 7.30 4.01 7.40
N PHE A 192 6.40 3.84 6.43
CA PHE A 192 6.58 4.34 5.07
C PHE A 192 5.42 5.26 4.65
N SER A 193 5.76 6.34 3.95
CA SER A 193 4.79 7.35 3.54
C SER A 193 3.94 6.93 2.33
N ARG A 194 2.88 7.70 2.05
CA ARG A 194 2.01 7.57 0.87
C ARG A 194 1.22 6.26 0.78
N ARG A 195 0.90 5.64 1.90
CA ARG A 195 0.11 4.41 1.94
C ARG A 195 -1.26 4.53 1.28
N ALA A 196 -1.93 5.66 1.43
CA ALA A 196 -3.18 5.94 0.73
C ALA A 196 -3.04 6.01 -0.81
N MET A 197 -1.81 6.10 -1.32
CA MET A 197 -1.50 6.12 -2.76
C MET A 197 -0.84 4.81 -3.22
N GLY A 198 -0.97 3.73 -2.44
CA GLY A 198 -0.47 2.40 -2.76
C GLY A 198 1.03 2.18 -2.52
N CYS A 199 1.72 3.13 -1.86
CA CYS A 199 3.13 2.98 -1.50
C CYS A 199 3.26 2.47 -0.06
N GLY A 200 4.32 1.69 0.23
CA GLY A 200 4.59 1.20 1.59
C GLY A 200 3.52 0.25 2.14
N ILE A 201 2.87 -0.50 1.28
CA ILE A 201 1.90 -1.55 1.62
C ILE A 201 2.61 -2.89 1.51
N PHE A 202 2.73 -3.59 2.64
CA PHE A 202 3.37 -4.90 2.72
C PHE A 202 2.34 -6.02 2.73
N ASN A 203 2.54 -7.02 1.90
CA ASN A 203 1.73 -8.23 1.78
C ASN A 203 2.59 -9.47 2.04
N PRO A 204 2.04 -10.57 2.58
CA PRO A 204 2.71 -11.87 2.62
C PRO A 204 3.23 -12.29 1.24
N ILE A 205 4.45 -12.84 1.18
CA ILE A 205 5.04 -13.26 -0.11
C ILE A 205 4.25 -14.41 -0.73
N SER A 206 3.70 -15.31 0.07
CA SER A 206 2.84 -16.42 -0.38
C SER A 206 1.54 -15.97 -1.09
N ALA A 207 1.17 -14.69 -1.00
CA ALA A 207 0.00 -14.14 -1.68
C ALA A 207 0.32 -13.59 -3.09
N LEU A 208 1.55 -13.76 -3.58
CA LEU A 208 2.07 -13.17 -4.82
C LEU A 208 2.36 -14.22 -5.92
N GLU A 209 2.13 -15.53 -5.64
CA GLU A 209 2.22 -16.61 -6.63
C GLU A 209 0.94 -16.78 -7.44
#